data_832dc3770155da5aa7226f40d25b62df
#
_entry.id   832dc3770155da5aa7226f40d25b62df
#
_cell.length_a   1.000
_cell.length_b   1.000
_cell.length_c   1.000
_cell.angle_alpha   90.00
_cell.angle_beta   90.00
_cell.angle_gamma   90.00
#
_symmetry.space_group_name_H-M   'P 1'
#
loop_
_entity.id
_entity.type
_entity.pdbx_description
1 polymer ?
#
loop_
_entity_poly.entity_id
_entity_poly.type
_entity_poly.pdbx_seq_one_letter_code
_entity_poly.pdbx_strand_id
1 'polypeptide(L)'
;MSIKTDRHTAREIAVGTLYSLDMNSNLPPEGDWFLFQGLNDEEIDELSTGVKVYAQFLIEGTIASLDECDKLISRYSNRPIEMIDGVDRAILRISFFQLLHDRETHPTIVIDEAVKLSQELSNDVSFKFINGLLDAYNRGQNDSVQR
;
A
#
# COMPACT_ATOMS: atom_id res chain seq x y z
N MET A 1 -19.67 15.75 -5.04
CA MET A 1 -19.23 14.67 -4.13
C MET A 1 -18.70 13.51 -4.96
N SER A 2 -17.43 13.19 -4.83
CA SER A 2 -16.87 12.07 -5.57
C SER A 2 -17.18 10.76 -4.88
N ILE A 3 -17.57 9.74 -5.66
CA ILE A 3 -17.84 8.40 -5.16
C ILE A 3 -16.51 7.65 -5.22
N LYS A 4 -16.11 7.06 -4.09
CA LYS A 4 -14.91 6.22 -4.03
C LYS A 4 -15.12 4.96 -4.85
N THR A 5 -14.13 4.60 -5.65
CA THR A 5 -14.17 3.34 -6.38
C THR A 5 -13.97 2.18 -5.40
N ASP A 6 -14.40 0.99 -5.79
CA ASP A 6 -14.17 -0.23 -5.01
C ASP A 6 -12.67 -0.47 -4.79
N ARG A 7 -11.85 -0.20 -5.80
CA ARG A 7 -10.40 -0.35 -5.71
C ARG A 7 -9.79 0.60 -4.68
N HIS A 8 -10.26 1.85 -4.65
CA HIS A 8 -9.78 2.84 -3.69
C HIS A 8 -10.16 2.42 -2.26
N THR A 9 -11.40 2.00 -2.06
CA THR A 9 -11.88 1.52 -0.76
C THR A 9 -11.06 0.31 -0.28
N ALA A 10 -10.81 -0.64 -1.18
CA ALA A 10 -9.98 -1.80 -0.87
C ALA A 10 -8.56 -1.41 -0.47
N ARG A 11 -7.99 -0.41 -1.12
CA ARG A 11 -6.65 0.10 -0.77
C ARG A 11 -6.65 0.76 0.61
N GLU A 12 -7.68 1.52 0.96
CA GLU A 12 -7.81 2.10 2.30
C GLU A 12 -7.85 1.01 3.37
N ILE A 13 -8.61 -0.04 3.14
CA ILE A 13 -8.70 -1.19 4.05
C ILE A 13 -7.34 -1.88 4.19
N ALA A 14 -6.65 -2.08 3.08
CA ALA A 14 -5.34 -2.73 3.09
C ALA A 14 -4.31 -1.90 3.87
N VAL A 15 -4.32 -0.57 3.70
CA VAL A 15 -3.44 0.31 4.49
C VAL A 15 -3.73 0.15 5.98
N GLY A 16 -5.00 0.17 6.37
CA GLY A 16 -5.39 0.02 7.78
C GLY A 16 -4.93 -1.30 8.38
N THR A 17 -5.11 -2.39 7.66
CA THR A 17 -4.71 -3.73 8.13
C THR A 17 -3.19 -3.83 8.27
N LEU A 18 -2.45 -3.42 7.24
CA LEU A 18 -0.98 -3.50 7.28
C LEU A 18 -0.39 -2.57 8.33
N TYR A 19 -0.95 -1.38 8.48
CA TYR A 19 -0.55 -0.45 9.52
C TYR A 19 -0.75 -1.07 10.92
N SER A 20 -1.92 -1.67 11.15
CA SER A 20 -2.22 -2.29 12.43
C SER A 20 -1.26 -3.44 12.75
N LEU A 21 -1.01 -4.32 11.78
CA LEU A 21 -0.07 -5.42 11.96
C LEU A 21 1.34 -4.92 12.27
N ASP A 22 1.78 -3.88 11.56
CA ASP A 22 3.10 -3.29 11.75
C ASP A 22 3.25 -2.66 13.14
N MET A 23 2.27 -1.84 13.53
CA MET A 23 2.30 -1.15 14.82
C MET A 23 2.21 -2.11 16.01
N ASN A 24 1.63 -3.27 15.83
CA ASN A 24 1.54 -4.30 16.86
C ASN A 24 2.71 -5.30 16.81
N SER A 25 3.73 -4.99 16.01
CA SER A 25 4.91 -5.86 15.83
C SER A 25 4.53 -7.27 15.35
N ASN A 26 3.51 -7.36 14.52
CA ASN A 26 2.99 -8.62 13.98
C ASN A 26 3.02 -8.63 12.45
N LEU A 27 4.04 -8.03 11.86
CA LEU A 27 4.22 -8.02 10.41
C LEU A 27 5.62 -8.56 10.07
N PRO A 28 5.77 -9.74 9.42
CA PRO A 28 4.67 -10.57 8.92
C PRO A 28 3.89 -11.21 10.08
N PRO A 29 2.59 -11.44 9.90
CA PRO A 29 1.77 -11.98 10.98
C PRO A 29 2.14 -13.42 11.33
N GLU A 30 2.12 -13.70 12.63
CA GLU A 30 2.31 -15.05 13.18
C GLU A 30 1.06 -15.41 13.98
N GLY A 31 0.58 -16.63 13.79
CA GLY A 31 -0.63 -17.09 14.47
C GLY A 31 -1.89 -16.45 13.87
N ASP A 32 -2.87 -16.24 14.71
CA ASP A 32 -4.16 -15.70 14.29
C ASP A 32 -4.08 -14.19 14.03
N TRP A 33 -4.51 -13.76 12.86
CA TRP A 33 -4.63 -12.35 12.53
C TRP A 33 -5.90 -12.13 11.73
N PHE A 34 -6.39 -10.90 11.76
CA PHE A 34 -7.68 -10.55 11.17
C PHE A 34 -7.48 -9.70 9.91
N LEU A 35 -8.10 -10.13 8.81
CA LEU A 35 -7.91 -9.53 7.50
C LEU A 35 -8.38 -8.08 7.41
N PHE A 36 -9.45 -7.73 8.11
CA PHE A 36 -10.04 -6.38 8.05
C PHE A 36 -9.89 -5.66 9.39
N GLN A 37 -8.66 -5.45 9.79
CA GLN A 37 -8.33 -4.77 11.06
C GLN A 37 -8.97 -3.39 11.12
N GLY A 38 -9.59 -3.07 12.23
CA GLY A 38 -10.23 -1.78 12.44
C GLY A 38 -11.68 -1.69 12.00
N LEU A 39 -12.21 -2.74 11.36
CA LEU A 39 -13.62 -2.80 10.97
C LEU A 39 -14.38 -3.77 11.88
N ASN A 40 -15.61 -3.43 12.22
CA ASN A 40 -16.49 -4.35 12.95
C ASN A 40 -17.22 -5.27 11.97
N ASP A 41 -17.91 -6.28 12.49
CA ASP A 41 -18.60 -7.29 11.66
C ASP A 41 -19.65 -6.67 10.73
N GLU A 42 -20.38 -5.67 11.21
CA GLU A 42 -21.39 -4.98 10.40
C GLU A 42 -20.76 -4.24 9.23
N GLU A 43 -19.66 -3.53 9.49
CA GLU A 43 -18.92 -2.82 8.43
C GLU A 43 -18.36 -3.79 7.39
N ILE A 44 -17.87 -4.95 7.84
CA ILE A 44 -17.35 -5.99 6.93
C ILE A 44 -18.49 -6.55 6.07
N ASP A 45 -19.64 -6.81 6.66
CA ASP A 45 -20.78 -7.37 5.95
C ASP A 45 -21.32 -6.40 4.87
N GLU A 46 -21.16 -5.11 5.07
CA GLU A 46 -21.58 -4.09 4.11
C GLU A 46 -20.64 -3.94 2.92
N LEU A 47 -19.44 -4.50 2.99
CA LEU A 47 -18.47 -4.40 1.89
C LEU A 47 -18.94 -5.27 0.71
N SER A 48 -18.76 -4.76 -0.51
CA SER A 48 -19.00 -5.54 -1.71
C SER A 48 -18.00 -6.69 -1.81
N THR A 49 -18.37 -7.74 -2.54
CA THR A 49 -17.47 -8.86 -2.82
C THR A 49 -16.20 -8.37 -3.52
N GLY A 50 -16.32 -7.44 -4.46
CA GLY A 50 -15.18 -6.88 -5.17
C GLY A 50 -14.18 -6.20 -4.25
N VAL A 51 -14.69 -5.42 -3.28
CA VAL A 51 -13.83 -4.76 -2.28
C VAL A 51 -13.10 -5.80 -1.43
N LYS A 52 -13.82 -6.80 -0.93
CA LYS A 52 -13.22 -7.86 -0.09
C LYS A 52 -12.12 -8.61 -0.83
N VAL A 53 -12.40 -9.01 -2.07
CA VAL A 53 -11.45 -9.79 -2.88
C VAL A 53 -10.19 -8.98 -3.18
N TYR A 54 -10.35 -7.73 -3.58
CA TYR A 54 -9.19 -6.90 -3.92
C TYR A 54 -8.38 -6.51 -2.67
N ALA A 55 -9.06 -6.21 -1.55
CA ALA A 55 -8.37 -5.93 -0.29
C ALA A 55 -7.55 -7.14 0.15
N GLN A 56 -8.12 -8.34 0.07
CA GLN A 56 -7.41 -9.58 0.39
C GLN A 56 -6.19 -9.79 -0.50
N PHE A 57 -6.35 -9.57 -1.80
CA PHE A 57 -5.25 -9.64 -2.76
C PHE A 57 -4.11 -8.70 -2.38
N LEU A 58 -4.42 -7.45 -2.04
CA LEU A 58 -3.42 -6.46 -1.66
C LEU A 58 -2.71 -6.82 -0.35
N ILE A 59 -3.48 -7.23 0.65
CA ILE A 59 -2.93 -7.56 1.98
C ILE A 59 -2.04 -8.79 1.91
N GLU A 60 -2.57 -9.88 1.37
CA GLU A 60 -1.83 -11.15 1.29
C GLU A 60 -0.63 -11.05 0.36
N GLY A 61 -0.79 -10.36 -0.77
CA GLY A 61 0.30 -10.16 -1.73
C GLY A 61 1.42 -9.33 -1.14
N THR A 62 1.08 -8.26 -0.41
CA THR A 62 2.08 -7.41 0.25
C THR A 62 2.84 -8.20 1.32
N ILE A 63 2.13 -8.98 2.14
CA ILE A 63 2.76 -9.82 3.16
C ILE A 63 3.71 -10.84 2.51
N ALA A 64 3.28 -11.48 1.43
CA ALA A 64 4.10 -12.47 0.72
C ALA A 64 5.35 -11.87 0.07
N SER A 65 5.31 -10.59 -0.32
CA SER A 65 6.43 -9.89 -0.96
C SER A 65 7.07 -8.83 -0.08
N LEU A 66 6.90 -8.94 1.24
CA LEU A 66 7.31 -7.90 2.18
C LEU A 66 8.80 -7.55 2.06
N ASP A 67 9.67 -8.56 1.97
CA ASP A 67 11.12 -8.34 1.87
C ASP A 67 11.47 -7.60 0.59
N GLU A 68 10.86 -7.96 -0.53
CA GLU A 68 11.07 -7.26 -1.81
C GLU A 68 10.64 -5.80 -1.70
N CYS A 69 9.47 -5.56 -1.15
CA CYS A 69 8.93 -4.22 -0.98
C CYS A 69 9.84 -3.38 -0.09
N ASP A 70 10.26 -3.92 1.04
CA ASP A 70 11.10 -3.19 2.00
C ASP A 70 12.49 -2.89 1.42
N LYS A 71 13.05 -3.78 0.62
CA LYS A 71 14.32 -3.52 -0.07
C LYS A 71 14.20 -2.35 -1.05
N LEU A 72 13.09 -2.27 -1.77
CA LEU A 72 12.87 -1.17 -2.71
C LEU A 72 12.61 0.15 -1.98
N ILE A 73 11.85 0.12 -0.90
CA ILE A 73 11.64 1.31 -0.07
C ILE A 73 12.99 1.83 0.42
N SER A 74 13.82 0.95 0.97
CA SER A 74 15.14 1.33 1.50
C SER A 74 16.07 1.86 0.41
N ARG A 75 15.99 1.28 -0.80
CA ARG A 75 16.83 1.68 -1.92
C ARG A 75 16.50 3.09 -2.43
N TYR A 76 15.22 3.44 -2.46
CA TYR A 76 14.79 4.73 -3.04
C TYR A 76 14.49 5.80 -2.00
N SER A 77 14.47 5.45 -0.71
CA SER A 77 14.26 6.39 0.38
C SER A 77 15.59 7.01 0.82
N ASN A 78 15.54 8.29 1.20
CA ASN A 78 16.68 8.97 1.82
C ASN A 78 16.68 8.84 3.34
N ARG A 79 15.75 8.06 3.90
CA ARG A 79 15.66 7.81 5.34
C ARG A 79 15.48 6.31 5.60
N PRO A 80 15.94 5.82 6.77
CA PRO A 80 15.72 4.42 7.12
C PRO A 80 14.24 4.07 7.18
N ILE A 81 13.90 2.84 6.83
CA ILE A 81 12.49 2.40 6.77
C ILE A 81 11.78 2.55 8.12
N GLU A 82 12.48 2.29 9.22
CA GLU A 82 11.92 2.43 10.56
C GLU A 82 11.64 3.89 10.94
N MET A 83 12.20 4.85 10.22
CA MET A 83 11.98 6.27 10.43
C MET A 83 10.87 6.85 9.54
N ILE A 84 10.33 6.03 8.65
CA ILE A 84 9.19 6.43 7.83
C ILE A 84 7.92 6.27 8.67
N ASP A 85 7.02 7.26 8.61
CA ASP A 85 5.73 7.19 9.29
C ASP A 85 5.02 5.88 8.94
N GLY A 86 4.38 5.25 9.94
CA GLY A 86 3.78 3.92 9.77
C GLY A 86 2.70 3.85 8.70
N VAL A 87 1.89 4.89 8.54
CA VAL A 87 0.89 4.95 7.48
C VAL A 87 1.57 5.03 6.12
N ASP A 88 2.56 5.90 5.99
CA ASP A 88 3.33 6.04 4.74
C ASP A 88 4.05 4.74 4.38
N ARG A 89 4.59 4.05 5.37
CA ARG A 89 5.25 2.76 5.18
C ARG A 89 4.26 1.73 4.64
N ALA A 90 3.05 1.66 5.18
CA ALA A 90 2.01 0.77 4.69
C ALA A 90 1.63 1.10 3.25
N ILE A 91 1.46 2.38 2.93
CA ILE A 91 1.15 2.83 1.57
C ILE A 91 2.26 2.43 0.59
N LEU A 92 3.52 2.65 0.96
CA LEU A 92 4.65 2.29 0.12
C LEU A 92 4.76 0.79 -0.12
N ARG A 93 4.53 -0.02 0.91
CA ARG A 93 4.56 -1.47 0.80
C ARG A 93 3.51 -1.99 -0.19
N ILE A 94 2.26 -1.52 -0.05
CA ILE A 94 1.17 -1.89 -0.96
C ILE A 94 1.49 -1.43 -2.38
N SER A 95 2.01 -0.23 -2.53
CA SER A 95 2.33 0.32 -3.84
C SER A 95 3.42 -0.47 -4.54
N PHE A 96 4.48 -0.84 -3.83
CA PHE A 96 5.53 -1.67 -4.42
C PHE A 96 5.03 -3.07 -4.75
N PHE A 97 4.17 -3.67 -3.91
CA PHE A 97 3.56 -4.93 -4.27
C PHE A 97 2.83 -4.82 -5.62
N GLN A 98 2.03 -3.77 -5.78
CA GLN A 98 1.30 -3.57 -7.04
C GLN A 98 2.24 -3.33 -8.23
N LEU A 99 3.27 -2.51 -8.06
CA LEU A 99 4.24 -2.24 -9.12
C LEU A 99 5.01 -3.48 -9.54
N LEU A 100 5.28 -4.39 -8.60
CA LEU A 100 6.03 -5.62 -8.86
C LEU A 100 5.16 -6.75 -9.41
N HIS A 101 3.94 -6.90 -8.91
CA HIS A 101 3.17 -8.13 -9.10
C HIS A 101 1.75 -7.93 -9.66
N ASP A 102 1.21 -6.73 -9.65
CA ASP A 102 -0.13 -6.47 -10.20
C ASP A 102 -0.01 -5.88 -11.60
N ARG A 103 0.03 -6.74 -12.59
CA ARG A 103 0.22 -6.35 -13.99
C ARG A 103 -1.02 -5.74 -14.63
N GLU A 104 -2.18 -5.88 -14.00
CA GLU A 104 -3.44 -5.33 -14.51
C GLU A 104 -3.60 -3.85 -14.18
N THR A 105 -2.85 -3.35 -13.19
CA THR A 105 -2.92 -1.94 -12.80
C THR A 105 -1.70 -1.19 -13.35
N HIS A 106 -1.97 -0.18 -14.16
CA HIS A 106 -0.89 0.63 -14.75
C HIS A 106 -0.11 1.35 -13.63
N PRO A 107 1.24 1.43 -13.74
CA PRO A 107 2.06 2.09 -12.72
C PRO A 107 1.62 3.51 -12.37
N THR A 108 1.17 4.29 -13.34
CA THR A 108 0.68 5.65 -13.10
C THR A 108 -0.51 5.65 -12.13
N ILE A 109 -1.41 4.67 -12.28
CA ILE A 109 -2.57 4.54 -11.39
C ILE A 109 -2.12 4.17 -9.97
N VAL A 110 -1.16 3.26 -9.85
CA VAL A 110 -0.61 2.88 -8.54
C VAL A 110 -0.05 4.11 -7.82
N ILE A 111 0.74 4.91 -8.51
CA ILE A 111 1.38 6.10 -7.94
C ILE A 111 0.33 7.15 -7.57
N ASP A 112 -0.63 7.43 -8.46
CA ASP A 112 -1.70 8.38 -8.20
C ASP A 112 -2.54 7.98 -6.99
N GLU A 113 -2.86 6.69 -6.86
CA GLU A 113 -3.60 6.18 -5.71
C GLU A 113 -2.79 6.28 -4.41
N ALA A 114 -1.49 6.02 -4.47
CA ALA A 114 -0.61 6.18 -3.31
C ALA A 114 -0.61 7.62 -2.80
N VAL A 115 -0.56 8.59 -3.72
CA VAL A 115 -0.63 10.02 -3.38
C VAL A 115 -1.96 10.34 -2.71
N LYS A 116 -3.07 9.89 -3.28
CA LYS A 116 -4.41 10.09 -2.70
C LYS A 116 -4.52 9.50 -1.31
N LEU A 117 -4.04 8.28 -1.11
CA LEU A 117 -4.06 7.60 0.19
C LEU A 117 -3.24 8.39 1.21
N SER A 118 -2.08 8.90 0.81
CA SER A 118 -1.25 9.71 1.68
C SER A 118 -1.95 11.01 2.10
N GLN A 119 -2.61 11.68 1.16
CA GLN A 119 -3.35 12.90 1.44
C GLN A 119 -4.55 12.66 2.37
N GLU A 120 -5.19 11.51 2.26
CA GLU A 120 -6.38 11.16 3.06
C GLU A 120 -6.02 10.60 4.44
N LEU A 121 -4.97 9.80 4.54
CA LEU A 121 -4.70 8.98 5.72
C LEU A 121 -3.44 9.40 6.48
N SER A 122 -2.56 10.18 5.86
CA SER A 122 -1.32 10.63 6.49
C SER A 122 -1.34 12.15 6.72
N ASN A 123 -0.20 12.80 6.73
CA ASN A 123 -0.12 14.25 6.97
C ASN A 123 -0.04 15.02 5.66
N ASP A 124 -0.15 16.36 5.74
CA ASP A 124 -0.29 17.25 4.59
C ASP A 124 0.92 17.27 3.64
N VAL A 125 2.07 16.75 4.07
CA VAL A 125 3.30 16.82 3.28
C VAL A 125 3.85 15.47 2.84
N SER A 126 3.38 14.37 3.43
CA SER A 126 3.86 13.02 3.12
C SER A 126 3.70 12.63 1.67
N PHE A 127 2.66 13.14 1.00
CA PHE A 127 2.40 12.78 -0.40
C PHE A 127 3.56 13.15 -1.32
N LYS A 128 4.31 14.20 -1.01
CA LYS A 128 5.47 14.61 -1.81
C LYS A 128 6.60 13.59 -1.71
N PHE A 129 6.84 13.08 -0.50
CA PHE A 129 7.82 12.04 -0.26
C PHE A 129 7.44 10.75 -1.00
N ILE A 130 6.19 10.32 -0.85
CA ILE A 130 5.68 9.10 -1.49
C ILE A 130 5.73 9.21 -3.01
N ASN A 131 5.25 10.32 -3.56
CA ASN A 131 5.27 10.53 -5.00
C ASN A 131 6.70 10.51 -5.55
N GLY A 132 7.61 11.21 -4.88
CA GLY A 132 9.00 11.29 -5.32
C GLY A 132 9.69 9.93 -5.30
N LEU A 133 9.46 9.15 -4.26
CA LEU A 133 10.06 7.82 -4.12
C LEU A 133 9.55 6.85 -5.19
N LEU A 134 8.23 6.77 -5.36
CA LEU A 134 7.63 5.86 -6.33
C LEU A 134 7.93 6.29 -7.77
N ASP A 135 7.94 7.58 -8.04
CA ASP A 135 8.28 8.12 -9.35
C ASP A 135 9.73 7.82 -9.73
N ALA A 136 10.66 7.94 -8.79
CA ALA A 136 12.07 7.60 -9.01
C ALA A 136 12.21 6.12 -9.40
N TYR A 137 11.51 5.23 -8.70
CA TYR A 137 11.50 3.82 -9.05
C TYR A 137 10.94 3.61 -10.47
N ASN A 138 9.80 4.22 -10.77
CA ASN A 138 9.13 4.03 -12.05
C ASN A 138 9.96 4.55 -13.22
N ARG A 139 10.63 5.70 -13.06
CA ARG A 139 11.53 6.23 -14.09
C ARG A 139 12.71 5.31 -14.32
N GLY A 140 13.27 4.73 -13.27
CA GLY A 140 14.36 3.76 -13.37
C GLY A 140 13.98 2.54 -14.19
N GLN A 141 12.76 2.04 -14.04
CA GLN A 141 12.26 0.91 -14.83
C GLN A 141 12.09 1.28 -16.29
N ASN A 142 11.55 2.45 -16.59
CA ASN A 142 11.36 2.92 -17.96
C ASN A 142 12.70 3.11 -18.67
N ASP A 143 13.69 3.68 -18.00
CA ASP A 143 15.04 3.84 -18.54
C ASP A 143 15.68 2.49 -18.87
N SER A 144 15.49 1.50 -18.02
CA SER A 144 16.00 0.13 -18.26
C SER A 144 15.34 -0.51 -19.48
N VAL A 145 14.05 -0.29 -19.68
CA VAL A 145 13.31 -0.84 -20.81
C VAL A 145 13.75 -0.19 -22.13
N GLN A 146 14.12 1.08 -22.10
CA GLN A 146 14.55 1.82 -23.28
C GLN A 146 15.97 1.50 -23.73
N ARG A 147 16.73 0.81 -22.90
CA ARG A 147 18.07 0.36 -23.23
C ARG A 147 18.02 -0.99 -23.94
#